data_7ba6140db30f86bc40ee0f3b60078d2c
#
_entry.id   7ba6140db30f86bc40ee0f3b60078d2c
#
_cell.length_a   1.000
_cell.length_b   1.000
_cell.length_c   1.000
_cell.angle_alpha   90.00
_cell.angle_beta   90.00
_cell.angle_gamma   90.00
#
_symmetry.space_group_name_H-M   'P 1'
#
loop_
_entity.id
_entity.type
_entity.pdbx_description
1 polymer ?
#
loop_
_entity_poly.entity_id
_entity_poly.type
_entity_poly.pdbx_seq_one_letter_code
_entity_poly.pdbx_strand_id
1 'polypeptide(L)'
;MDHNHDGFRDLPKSDQINVANKWLYAADNGTQVRWGWKFVQENRLGGMLDYKNTRTMREAMEKDWDWRAGDKKMPLYGSHIRNRNANGYFKVGMPVGPAVYDPDEQDEMRSNLAFVADFDHFSEDAYFGLNDYTGNQNSLALNLMYNHYFTYRSSLIVGVQGHLDYYREKLLNPTPWIAANSVRNYDFDRNEREAGAYAEYTYAIKDKFSVVAGLRGDYNHYYDRFFLTPRGHLKWNITPSTTLRASGGLGYRSTNVITDNIGVLATGRAITFLDNESGKFDFRKFDRMEKALTVGGSLTQTFGLVNPGDATLSFDYFRTQFYNSVVADQEMYADRIVFYDTDGRSYTDTYQIDFSWSPVERLDIFATFRYTDSEMTIRRADGGTARVERPLVSQYKTLLNIQ
;
A
#
# COMPACT_ATOMS: atom_id res chain seq x y z
N MET A 1 -0.63 -14.10 26.09
CA MET A 1 -1.83 -14.41 26.85
C MET A 1 -2.60 -15.42 26.03
N ASP A 2 -3.30 -16.30 26.67
CA ASP A 2 -4.13 -17.36 26.10
C ASP A 2 -5.45 -17.30 26.88
N HIS A 3 -6.44 -16.58 26.34
CA HIS A 3 -7.72 -16.35 27.03
C HIS A 3 -8.71 -17.50 26.85
N ASN A 4 -8.56 -18.25 25.77
CA ASN A 4 -9.44 -19.37 25.44
C ASN A 4 -8.90 -20.72 25.88
N HIS A 5 -7.67 -20.75 26.45
CA HIS A 5 -6.98 -21.94 26.97
C HIS A 5 -6.75 -23.04 25.93
N ASP A 6 -6.49 -22.66 24.68
CA ASP A 6 -6.18 -23.59 23.59
C ASP A 6 -4.68 -23.90 23.44
N GLY A 7 -3.83 -23.29 24.26
CA GLY A 7 -2.39 -23.46 24.25
C GLY A 7 -1.65 -22.58 23.24
N PHE A 8 -2.37 -21.69 22.53
CA PHE A 8 -1.79 -20.75 21.59
C PHE A 8 -1.81 -19.32 22.14
N ARG A 9 -0.95 -18.47 21.59
CA ARG A 9 -0.97 -17.03 21.89
C ARG A 9 -2.07 -16.35 21.10
N ASP A 10 -3.03 -15.72 21.77
CA ASP A 10 -4.08 -14.90 21.13
C ASP A 10 -3.48 -13.71 20.38
N LEU A 11 -2.40 -13.13 20.92
CA LEU A 11 -1.64 -12.06 20.32
C LEU A 11 -0.17 -12.44 20.26
N PRO A 12 0.54 -12.15 19.18
CA PRO A 12 1.97 -12.40 19.10
C PRO A 12 2.71 -11.53 20.13
N LYS A 13 3.77 -12.09 20.71
CA LYS A 13 4.73 -11.30 21.48
C LYS A 13 5.52 -10.45 20.49
N SER A 14 5.47 -9.13 20.65
CA SER A 14 6.18 -8.19 19.77
C SER A 14 7.16 -7.34 20.55
N ASP A 15 8.29 -7.05 19.92
CA ASP A 15 9.24 -6.03 20.32
C ASP A 15 9.61 -5.18 19.11
N GLN A 16 9.74 -3.87 19.33
CA GLN A 16 10.02 -2.92 18.25
C GLN A 16 10.98 -1.84 18.72
N ILE A 17 11.94 -1.52 17.85
CA ILE A 17 12.81 -0.35 17.97
C ILE A 17 12.53 0.55 16.77
N ASN A 18 12.29 1.84 17.02
CA ASN A 18 12.07 2.84 15.99
C ASN A 18 12.87 4.08 16.35
N VAL A 19 13.85 4.42 15.50
CA VAL A 19 14.70 5.59 15.67
C VAL A 19 14.69 6.39 14.39
N ALA A 20 14.49 7.71 14.48
CA ALA A 20 14.54 8.60 13.32
C ALA A 20 15.18 9.93 13.71
N ASN A 21 15.86 10.55 12.74
CA ASN A 21 16.35 11.91 12.87
C ASN A 21 16.16 12.66 11.55
N LYS A 22 15.88 13.96 11.65
CA LYS A 22 15.63 14.87 10.51
C LYS A 22 16.30 16.19 10.75
N TRP A 23 16.90 16.76 9.70
CA TRP A 23 17.54 18.06 9.72
C TRP A 23 16.98 18.95 8.61
N LEU A 24 16.90 20.22 8.90
CA LEU A 24 16.56 21.27 7.96
C LEU A 24 17.64 22.34 8.04
N TYR A 25 18.21 22.70 6.91
CA TYR A 25 19.00 23.90 6.71
C TYR A 25 18.25 24.84 5.77
N ALA A 26 18.08 26.08 6.18
CA ALA A 26 17.47 27.13 5.37
C ALA A 26 18.46 28.29 5.23
N ALA A 27 18.77 28.65 3.99
CA ALA A 27 19.66 29.76 3.67
C ALA A 27 18.86 31.05 3.42
N ASP A 28 19.49 32.22 3.59
CA ASP A 28 18.84 33.52 3.40
C ASP A 28 18.32 33.77 1.97
N ASN A 29 18.90 33.10 0.97
CA ASN A 29 18.43 33.14 -0.41
C ASN A 29 17.19 32.27 -0.70
N GLY A 30 16.59 31.67 0.34
CA GLY A 30 15.44 30.78 0.24
C GLY A 30 15.79 29.31 -0.14
N THR A 31 17.07 28.96 -0.33
CA THR A 31 17.46 27.58 -0.54
C THR A 31 17.25 26.77 0.73
N GLN A 32 16.62 25.61 0.60
CA GLN A 32 16.39 24.68 1.70
C GLN A 32 17.02 23.34 1.40
N VAL A 33 17.72 22.78 2.39
CA VAL A 33 18.25 21.43 2.34
C VAL A 33 17.65 20.65 3.50
N ARG A 34 17.05 19.50 3.17
CA ARG A 34 16.46 18.60 4.17
C ARG A 34 17.05 17.21 3.97
N TRP A 35 17.46 16.59 5.04
CA TRP A 35 17.88 15.21 5.03
C TRP A 35 17.45 14.52 6.31
N GLY A 36 17.38 13.23 6.27
CA GLY A 36 17.01 12.45 7.42
C GLY A 36 17.20 10.98 7.19
N TRP A 37 17.12 10.25 8.28
CA TRP A 37 17.15 8.80 8.26
C TRP A 37 16.18 8.24 9.29
N LYS A 38 15.74 7.02 9.05
CA LYS A 38 14.88 6.25 9.94
C LYS A 38 15.35 4.81 9.95
N PHE A 39 15.35 4.20 11.13
CA PHE A 39 15.57 2.77 11.30
C PHE A 39 14.43 2.19 12.12
N VAL A 40 13.88 1.07 11.65
CA VAL A 40 12.85 0.30 12.36
C VAL A 40 13.27 -1.16 12.37
N GLN A 41 13.19 -1.79 13.52
CA GLN A 41 13.25 -3.23 13.65
C GLN A 41 12.04 -3.70 14.45
N GLU A 42 11.35 -4.70 13.94
CA GLU A 42 10.21 -5.31 14.60
C GLU A 42 10.36 -6.83 14.59
N ASN A 43 10.08 -7.46 15.73
CA ASN A 43 9.99 -8.91 15.86
C ASN A 43 8.60 -9.26 16.38
N ARG A 44 7.97 -10.27 15.79
CA ARG A 44 6.68 -10.81 16.22
C ARG A 44 6.80 -12.32 16.37
N LEU A 45 6.52 -12.86 17.56
CA LEU A 45 6.55 -14.27 17.87
C LEU A 45 5.15 -14.76 18.19
N GLY A 46 4.64 -15.67 17.38
CA GLY A 46 3.34 -16.32 17.55
C GLY A 46 3.45 -17.84 17.75
N GLY A 47 2.31 -18.52 17.72
CA GLY A 47 2.21 -19.97 17.88
C GLY A 47 1.97 -20.42 19.32
N MET A 48 2.34 -21.65 19.62
CA MET A 48 2.11 -22.27 20.93
C MET A 48 2.81 -21.51 22.05
N LEU A 49 2.23 -21.51 23.25
CA LEU A 49 2.78 -20.80 24.43
C LEU A 49 4.21 -21.23 24.79
N ASP A 50 4.51 -22.51 24.65
CA ASP A 50 5.82 -23.09 24.97
C ASP A 50 6.88 -22.82 23.88
N TYR A 51 6.47 -22.35 22.71
CA TYR A 51 7.40 -22.04 21.62
C TYR A 51 8.17 -20.74 21.91
N LYS A 52 9.53 -20.80 21.94
CA LYS A 52 10.42 -19.68 22.31
C LYS A 52 11.35 -19.21 21.17
N ASN A 53 11.14 -19.66 19.92
CA ASN A 53 11.99 -19.34 18.79
C ASN A 53 13.50 -19.58 19.03
N THR A 54 13.84 -20.65 19.73
CA THR A 54 15.22 -21.10 19.83
C THR A 54 15.56 -21.99 18.63
N ARG A 55 16.83 -22.04 18.24
CA ARG A 55 17.30 -22.91 17.16
C ARG A 55 16.88 -24.37 17.40
N THR A 56 17.07 -24.86 18.61
CA THR A 56 16.70 -26.24 18.99
C THR A 56 15.20 -26.49 18.84
N MET A 57 14.34 -25.53 19.20
CA MET A 57 12.90 -25.67 19.06
C MET A 57 12.47 -25.63 17.61
N ARG A 58 13.11 -24.82 16.77
CA ARG A 58 12.86 -24.79 15.33
C ARG A 58 13.26 -26.11 14.68
N GLU A 59 14.45 -26.63 14.99
CA GLU A 59 14.92 -27.94 14.50
C GLU A 59 14.00 -29.10 14.99
N ALA A 60 13.47 -29.02 16.22
CA ALA A 60 12.49 -29.97 16.71
C ALA A 60 11.17 -29.89 15.95
N MET A 61 10.68 -28.69 15.69
CA MET A 61 9.48 -28.46 14.89
C MET A 61 9.61 -29.08 13.49
N GLU A 62 10.76 -28.89 12.85
CA GLU A 62 11.04 -29.45 11.51
C GLU A 62 11.09 -30.98 11.52
N LYS A 63 11.59 -31.61 12.58
CA LYS A 63 11.69 -33.07 12.72
C LYS A 63 10.36 -33.73 13.10
N ASP A 64 9.58 -33.08 13.97
CA ASP A 64 8.37 -33.67 14.55
C ASP A 64 7.16 -33.63 13.58
N TRP A 65 7.30 -33.03 12.41
CA TRP A 65 6.24 -32.99 11.39
C TRP A 65 6.09 -34.27 10.57
N ASP A 66 6.71 -35.37 11.00
CA ASP A 66 6.47 -36.69 10.40
C ASP A 66 5.17 -37.33 10.94
N TRP A 67 4.03 -36.77 10.54
CA TRP A 67 2.70 -37.27 10.90
C TRP A 67 2.42 -38.73 10.50
N ARG A 68 3.22 -39.31 9.57
CA ARG A 68 3.11 -40.69 9.12
C ARG A 68 3.71 -41.69 10.11
N ALA A 69 4.54 -41.25 11.01
CA ALA A 69 5.13 -42.10 12.06
C ALA A 69 4.12 -42.54 13.14
N GLY A 70 2.85 -42.17 13.05
CA GLY A 70 1.79 -42.59 13.95
C GLY A 70 1.86 -41.95 15.34
N ASP A 71 2.76 -41.03 15.58
CA ASP A 71 2.90 -40.33 16.84
C ASP A 71 1.79 -39.28 16.98
N LYS A 72 0.89 -39.52 17.93
CA LYS A 72 -0.27 -38.64 18.20
C LYS A 72 0.12 -37.34 18.91
N LYS A 73 1.38 -37.03 19.05
CA LYS A 73 1.83 -35.76 19.60
C LYS A 73 1.55 -34.65 18.58
N MET A 74 0.79 -33.67 19.01
CA MET A 74 0.65 -32.42 18.27
C MET A 74 2.04 -31.80 18.07
N PRO A 75 2.52 -31.63 16.86
CA PRO A 75 3.85 -31.06 16.64
C PRO A 75 3.91 -29.65 17.22
N LEU A 76 5.06 -29.27 17.77
CA LEU A 76 5.30 -27.92 18.25
C LEU A 76 5.12 -26.94 17.08
N TYR A 77 4.21 -25.98 17.23
CA TYR A 77 3.97 -24.96 16.20
C TYR A 77 4.47 -23.60 16.67
N GLY A 78 5.24 -22.95 15.84
CA GLY A 78 5.71 -21.58 16.04
C GLY A 78 5.64 -20.76 14.77
N SER A 79 5.47 -19.47 14.94
CA SER A 79 5.59 -18.49 13.86
C SER A 79 6.43 -17.30 14.32
N HIS A 80 7.17 -16.72 13.41
CA HIS A 80 7.99 -15.55 13.69
C HIS A 80 8.06 -14.66 12.45
N ILE A 81 7.95 -13.37 12.65
CA ILE A 81 8.20 -12.35 11.63
C ILE A 81 9.23 -11.39 12.19
N ARG A 82 10.28 -11.14 11.43
CA ARG A 82 11.28 -10.10 11.72
C ARG A 82 11.36 -9.16 10.55
N ASN A 83 11.01 -7.91 10.79
CA ASN A 83 11.12 -6.83 9.83
C ASN A 83 12.23 -5.86 10.23
N ARG A 84 13.01 -5.42 9.27
CA ARG A 84 13.99 -4.34 9.41
C ARG A 84 13.82 -3.40 8.24
N ASN A 85 13.79 -2.12 8.55
CA ASN A 85 13.75 -1.07 7.55
C ASN A 85 14.77 0.01 7.90
N ALA A 86 15.59 0.39 6.94
CA ALA A 86 16.49 1.52 7.03
C ALA A 86 16.23 2.43 5.84
N ASN A 87 15.72 3.62 6.12
CA ASN A 87 15.42 4.63 5.11
C ASN A 87 16.31 5.86 5.32
N GLY A 88 16.76 6.47 4.22
CA GLY A 88 17.47 7.72 4.21
C GLY A 88 17.02 8.58 3.04
N TYR A 89 16.81 9.88 3.28
CA TYR A 89 16.44 10.81 2.23
C TYR A 89 17.29 12.07 2.25
N PHE A 90 17.44 12.66 1.08
CA PHE A 90 18.04 13.97 0.86
C PHE A 90 17.17 14.77 -0.09
N LYS A 91 16.86 16.01 0.26
CA LYS A 91 16.09 16.94 -0.56
C LYS A 91 16.76 18.32 -0.54
N VAL A 92 16.95 18.88 -1.71
CA VAL A 92 17.34 20.28 -1.88
C VAL A 92 16.33 20.98 -2.77
N GLY A 93 15.93 22.18 -2.39
CA GLY A 93 15.07 23.04 -3.17
C GLY A 93 15.64 24.46 -3.17
N MET A 94 15.68 25.08 -4.32
CA MET A 94 16.16 26.42 -4.49
C MET A 94 15.19 27.25 -5.31
N PRO A 95 14.85 28.48 -4.86
CA PRO A 95 14.07 29.41 -5.68
C PRO A 95 14.89 29.86 -6.88
N VAL A 96 14.25 29.95 -8.03
CA VAL A 96 14.86 30.37 -9.30
C VAL A 96 13.93 31.34 -10.04
N GLY A 97 14.51 32.28 -10.76
CA GLY A 97 13.76 33.26 -11.55
C GLY A 97 13.13 34.39 -10.74
N PRO A 98 12.36 35.26 -11.39
CA PRO A 98 11.70 36.38 -10.76
C PRO A 98 10.56 35.93 -9.83
N ALA A 99 10.27 36.77 -8.85
CA ALA A 99 9.10 36.58 -7.99
C ALA A 99 7.81 36.93 -8.74
N VAL A 100 6.73 36.21 -8.44
CA VAL A 100 5.37 36.52 -8.85
C VAL A 100 4.59 36.92 -7.63
N TYR A 101 4.10 38.14 -7.60
CA TYR A 101 3.34 38.65 -6.46
C TYR A 101 1.93 38.06 -6.44
N ASP A 102 1.52 37.54 -5.31
CA ASP A 102 0.17 37.08 -5.02
C ASP A 102 -0.60 38.17 -4.25
N PRO A 103 -1.56 38.87 -4.88
CA PRO A 103 -2.33 39.90 -4.20
C PRO A 103 -3.33 39.35 -3.18
N ASP A 104 -3.71 38.06 -3.31
CA ASP A 104 -4.69 37.42 -2.44
C ASP A 104 -4.06 37.01 -1.09
N GLU A 105 -2.79 36.63 -1.08
CA GLU A 105 -2.03 36.25 0.13
C GLU A 105 -1.06 37.34 0.59
N GLN A 106 -0.86 38.41 -0.21
CA GLN A 106 0.14 39.46 0.02
C GLN A 106 1.57 38.93 0.17
N ASP A 107 1.91 37.90 -0.62
CA ASP A 107 3.18 37.18 -0.58
C ASP A 107 3.79 37.06 -1.97
N GLU A 108 5.07 36.70 -2.03
CA GLU A 108 5.81 36.45 -3.25
C GLU A 108 6.04 34.97 -3.49
N MET A 109 5.53 34.46 -4.60
CA MET A 109 5.79 33.11 -5.07
C MET A 109 6.99 33.09 -6.01
N ARG A 110 7.91 32.14 -5.85
CA ARG A 110 9.04 31.94 -6.77
C ARG A 110 9.03 30.55 -7.36
N SER A 111 9.31 30.51 -8.66
CA SER A 111 9.62 29.25 -9.31
C SER A 111 10.77 28.57 -8.58
N ASN A 112 10.77 27.25 -8.50
CA ASN A 112 11.80 26.54 -7.76
C ASN A 112 12.26 25.28 -8.50
N LEU A 113 13.53 24.98 -8.32
CA LEU A 113 14.15 23.73 -8.74
C LEU A 113 14.38 22.87 -7.51
N ALA A 114 13.94 21.61 -7.54
CA ALA A 114 14.11 20.70 -6.44
C ALA A 114 14.68 19.35 -6.91
N PHE A 115 15.58 18.81 -6.10
CA PHE A 115 16.11 17.46 -6.25
C PHE A 115 15.79 16.67 -5.00
N VAL A 116 15.33 15.42 -5.17
CA VAL A 116 15.04 14.48 -4.10
C VAL A 116 15.72 13.17 -4.40
N ALA A 117 16.45 12.64 -3.44
CA ALA A 117 16.97 11.29 -3.42
C ALA A 117 16.43 10.57 -2.18
N ASP A 118 15.90 9.39 -2.37
CA ASP A 118 15.40 8.53 -1.31
C ASP A 118 16.00 7.13 -1.46
N PHE A 119 16.53 6.60 -0.38
CA PHE A 119 17.05 5.25 -0.30
C PHE A 119 16.30 4.47 0.76
N ASP A 120 15.85 3.27 0.44
CA ASP A 120 15.19 2.36 1.37
C ASP A 120 15.81 0.96 1.29
N HIS A 121 16.12 0.40 2.46
CA HIS A 121 16.48 -1.00 2.63
C HIS A 121 15.44 -1.66 3.52
N PHE A 122 14.74 -2.66 3.00
CA PHE A 122 13.79 -3.47 3.74
C PHE A 122 14.23 -4.93 3.74
N SER A 123 14.16 -5.59 4.89
CA SER A 123 14.32 -7.04 5.00
C SER A 123 13.24 -7.65 5.87
N GLU A 124 12.72 -8.77 5.42
CA GLU A 124 11.74 -9.59 6.13
C GLU A 124 12.19 -11.04 6.16
N ASP A 125 12.24 -11.59 7.38
CA ASP A 125 12.41 -13.00 7.64
C ASP A 125 11.14 -13.50 8.34
N ALA A 126 10.35 -14.34 7.69
CA ALA A 126 9.09 -14.84 8.23
C ALA A 126 9.01 -16.36 8.10
N TYR A 127 8.53 -17.02 9.15
CA TYR A 127 8.13 -18.42 9.06
C TYR A 127 6.83 -18.68 9.82
N PHE A 128 6.08 -19.67 9.33
CA PHE A 128 4.85 -20.14 9.94
C PHE A 128 4.85 -21.68 9.85
N GLY A 129 5.13 -22.36 10.99
CA GLY A 129 5.38 -23.78 10.95
C GLY A 129 6.58 -24.10 10.05
N LEU A 130 6.35 -24.85 8.99
CA LEU A 130 7.38 -25.23 8.02
C LEU A 130 7.55 -24.25 6.85
N ASN A 131 6.59 -23.36 6.63
CA ASN A 131 6.69 -22.36 5.57
C ASN A 131 7.71 -21.31 5.98
N ASP A 132 8.67 -21.03 5.11
CA ASP A 132 9.75 -20.08 5.33
C ASP A 132 9.81 -19.07 4.19
N TYR A 133 9.86 -17.80 4.52
CA TYR A 133 9.98 -16.70 3.57
C TYR A 133 11.12 -15.77 3.99
N THR A 134 11.97 -15.43 3.05
CA THR A 134 12.98 -14.40 3.21
C THR A 134 12.88 -13.40 2.07
N GLY A 135 12.79 -12.11 2.42
CA GLY A 135 12.72 -11.02 1.46
C GLY A 135 13.68 -9.91 1.82
N ASN A 136 14.41 -9.42 0.81
CA ASN A 136 15.23 -8.21 0.92
C ASN A 136 14.95 -7.33 -0.28
N GLN A 137 14.71 -6.05 -0.03
CA GLN A 137 14.54 -5.02 -1.04
C GLN A 137 15.52 -3.88 -0.79
N ASN A 138 16.18 -3.42 -1.84
CA ASN A 138 16.91 -2.16 -1.84
C ASN A 138 16.31 -1.27 -2.93
N SER A 139 15.85 -0.10 -2.54
CA SER A 139 15.23 0.88 -3.43
C SER A 139 16.03 2.18 -3.44
N LEU A 140 16.18 2.76 -4.61
CA LEU A 140 16.70 4.11 -4.80
C LEU A 140 15.75 4.88 -5.72
N ALA A 141 15.16 5.95 -5.21
CA ALA A 141 14.36 6.88 -6.00
C ALA A 141 15.07 8.22 -6.14
N LEU A 142 15.16 8.71 -7.36
CA LEU A 142 15.74 10.01 -7.70
C LEU A 142 14.69 10.83 -8.44
N ASN A 143 14.50 12.08 -8.05
CA ASN A 143 13.53 12.96 -8.69
C ASN A 143 14.10 14.36 -8.81
N LEU A 144 14.11 14.89 -10.04
CA LEU A 144 14.45 16.28 -10.34
C LEU A 144 13.20 16.96 -10.87
N MET A 145 12.77 18.05 -10.24
CA MET A 145 11.56 18.75 -10.60
C MET A 145 11.77 20.26 -10.66
N TYR A 146 11.09 20.89 -11.60
CA TYR A 146 11.02 22.32 -11.74
C TYR A 146 9.56 22.77 -11.66
N ASN A 147 9.25 23.64 -10.72
CA ASN A 147 7.96 24.30 -10.59
C ASN A 147 8.06 25.71 -11.12
N HIS A 148 7.27 26.03 -12.13
CA HIS A 148 7.21 27.35 -12.76
C HIS A 148 5.88 28.02 -12.45
N TYR A 149 5.92 29.23 -11.91
CA TYR A 149 4.75 30.09 -11.75
C TYR A 149 4.61 31.01 -12.94
N PHE A 150 3.56 30.84 -13.75
CA PHE A 150 3.20 31.78 -14.82
C PHE A 150 2.52 33.03 -14.24
N THR A 151 1.65 32.81 -13.27
CA THR A 151 0.95 33.83 -12.50
C THR A 151 0.74 33.31 -11.08
N TYR A 152 0.27 34.13 -10.18
CA TYR A 152 -0.13 33.67 -8.84
C TYR A 152 -1.27 32.65 -8.83
N ARG A 153 -2.01 32.54 -9.96
CA ARG A 153 -3.09 31.53 -10.12
C ARG A 153 -2.71 30.30 -10.88
N SER A 154 -1.58 30.31 -11.56
CA SER A 154 -1.23 29.21 -12.47
C SER A 154 0.22 28.81 -12.34
N SER A 155 0.47 27.52 -12.19
CA SER A 155 1.79 26.95 -12.15
C SER A 155 1.86 25.63 -12.93
N LEU A 156 3.07 25.30 -13.38
CA LEU A 156 3.40 24.05 -14.04
C LEU A 156 4.60 23.41 -13.34
N ILE A 157 4.42 22.18 -12.89
CA ILE A 157 5.50 21.33 -12.42
C ILE A 157 5.87 20.39 -13.56
N VAL A 158 7.15 20.34 -13.91
CA VAL A 158 7.71 19.32 -14.79
C VAL A 158 8.83 18.60 -14.05
N GLY A 159 8.99 17.31 -14.30
CA GLY A 159 10.04 16.56 -13.63
C GLY A 159 10.40 15.27 -14.34
N VAL A 160 11.57 14.75 -13.96
CA VAL A 160 12.06 13.44 -14.36
C VAL A 160 12.37 12.62 -13.11
N GLN A 161 12.09 11.34 -13.18
CA GLN A 161 12.28 10.43 -12.05
C GLN A 161 12.97 9.15 -12.52
N GLY A 162 13.88 8.64 -11.70
CA GLY A 162 14.44 7.29 -11.81
C GLY A 162 14.12 6.50 -10.56
N HIS A 163 13.78 5.22 -10.73
CA HIS A 163 13.53 4.29 -9.63
C HIS A 163 14.25 2.98 -9.89
N LEU A 164 14.99 2.49 -8.90
CA LEU A 164 15.76 1.26 -8.95
C LEU A 164 15.38 0.39 -7.77
N ASP A 165 14.83 -0.80 -8.03
CA ASP A 165 14.47 -1.78 -7.04
C ASP A 165 15.21 -3.08 -7.27
N TYR A 166 15.84 -3.58 -6.22
CA TYR A 166 16.53 -4.86 -6.19
C TYR A 166 15.86 -5.75 -5.17
N TYR A 167 15.08 -6.72 -5.65
CA TYR A 167 14.39 -7.73 -4.84
C TYR A 167 15.20 -9.01 -4.79
N ARG A 168 15.32 -9.57 -3.59
CA ARG A 168 15.88 -10.89 -3.30
C ARG A 168 14.92 -11.61 -2.39
N GLU A 169 14.09 -12.49 -2.96
CA GLU A 169 12.97 -13.10 -2.25
C GLU A 169 12.95 -14.60 -2.49
N LYS A 170 12.74 -15.37 -1.42
CA LYS A 170 12.63 -16.82 -1.48
C LYS A 170 11.48 -17.31 -0.63
N LEU A 171 10.76 -18.30 -1.13
CA LEU A 171 9.71 -19.02 -0.43
C LEU A 171 10.01 -20.50 -0.42
N LEU A 172 10.06 -21.10 0.77
CA LEU A 172 10.09 -22.52 0.99
C LEU A 172 8.74 -22.98 1.55
N ASN A 173 8.06 -23.89 0.85
CA ASN A 173 6.77 -24.44 1.25
C ASN A 173 6.80 -25.97 1.21
N PRO A 174 7.25 -26.62 2.30
CA PRO A 174 7.17 -28.06 2.45
C PRO A 174 5.74 -28.50 2.72
N THR A 175 5.30 -29.56 2.06
CA THR A 175 3.98 -30.16 2.26
C THR A 175 4.10 -31.69 2.39
N PRO A 176 4.79 -32.21 3.44
CA PRO A 176 5.07 -33.63 3.57
C PRO A 176 3.82 -34.49 3.71
N TRP A 177 2.69 -33.93 4.13
CA TRP A 177 1.40 -34.59 4.25
C TRP A 177 0.67 -34.78 2.92
N ILE A 178 1.01 -34.02 1.85
CA ILE A 178 0.45 -34.21 0.52
C ILE A 178 1.20 -35.30 -0.22
N ALA A 179 2.53 -35.23 -0.19
CA ALA A 179 3.41 -36.26 -0.76
C ALA A 179 4.74 -36.25 0.01
N ALA A 180 5.31 -37.45 0.26
CA ALA A 180 6.64 -37.55 0.85
C ALA A 180 7.63 -36.75 0.01
N ASN A 181 8.47 -35.93 0.65
CA ASN A 181 9.46 -35.06 0.02
C ASN A 181 8.89 -33.99 -0.93
N SER A 182 7.60 -33.64 -0.78
CA SER A 182 7.03 -32.54 -1.54
C SER A 182 7.47 -31.21 -0.93
N VAL A 183 8.47 -30.60 -1.54
CA VAL A 183 8.99 -29.28 -1.15
C VAL A 183 8.91 -28.38 -2.37
N ARG A 184 8.24 -27.24 -2.21
CA ARG A 184 8.23 -26.17 -3.20
C ARG A 184 9.20 -25.09 -2.77
N ASN A 185 10.09 -24.71 -3.65
CA ASN A 185 11.06 -23.66 -3.45
C ASN A 185 10.93 -22.66 -4.61
N TYR A 186 10.57 -21.42 -4.29
CA TYR A 186 10.43 -20.36 -5.26
C TYR A 186 11.47 -19.28 -5.03
N ASP A 187 12.06 -18.83 -6.13
CA ASP A 187 13.00 -17.70 -6.18
C ASP A 187 12.33 -16.57 -6.96
N PHE A 188 11.98 -15.49 -6.26
CA PHE A 188 11.34 -14.30 -6.80
C PHE A 188 12.33 -13.16 -7.06
N ASP A 189 13.63 -13.46 -7.12
CA ASP A 189 14.67 -12.47 -7.35
C ASP A 189 14.44 -11.71 -8.65
N ARG A 190 14.38 -10.38 -8.55
CA ARG A 190 14.24 -9.49 -9.70
C ARG A 190 14.90 -8.14 -9.47
N ASN A 191 15.21 -7.47 -10.57
CA ASN A 191 15.71 -6.10 -10.57
C ASN A 191 14.79 -5.26 -11.47
N GLU A 192 14.08 -4.33 -10.88
CA GLU A 192 13.23 -3.39 -11.59
C GLU A 192 13.95 -2.05 -11.72
N ARG A 193 13.91 -1.48 -12.92
CA ARG A 193 14.46 -0.16 -13.22
C ARG A 193 13.40 0.60 -13.98
N GLU A 194 13.04 1.76 -13.46
CA GLU A 194 12.02 2.61 -14.05
C GLU A 194 12.58 4.01 -14.25
N ALA A 195 12.28 4.58 -15.41
CA ALA A 195 12.55 5.98 -15.71
C ALA A 195 11.27 6.63 -16.23
N GLY A 196 10.97 7.81 -15.71
CA GLY A 196 9.74 8.52 -16.07
C GLY A 196 9.92 10.02 -16.15
N ALA A 197 8.97 10.63 -16.84
CA ALA A 197 8.82 12.08 -16.89
C ALA A 197 7.35 12.45 -16.66
N TYR A 198 7.13 13.61 -16.06
CA TYR A 198 5.78 14.07 -15.76
C TYR A 198 5.64 15.59 -15.91
N ALA A 199 4.40 15.99 -16.12
CA ALA A 199 3.98 17.37 -16.08
C ALA A 199 2.65 17.49 -15.32
N GLU A 200 2.51 18.51 -14.49
CA GLU A 200 1.31 18.81 -13.74
C GLU A 200 1.02 20.29 -13.75
N TYR A 201 -0.13 20.65 -14.26
CA TYR A 201 -0.61 22.04 -14.32
C TYR A 201 -1.63 22.28 -13.22
N THR A 202 -1.44 23.37 -12.49
CA THR A 202 -2.37 23.85 -11.47
C THR A 202 -2.91 25.20 -11.84
N TYR A 203 -4.24 25.36 -11.73
CA TYR A 203 -4.92 26.64 -11.80
C TYR A 203 -5.84 26.80 -10.60
N ALA A 204 -5.68 27.92 -9.86
CA ALA A 204 -6.44 28.16 -8.65
C ALA A 204 -6.92 29.61 -8.58
N ILE A 205 -8.16 29.78 -8.16
CA ILE A 205 -8.73 31.05 -7.71
C ILE A 205 -9.04 30.87 -6.23
N LYS A 206 -8.39 31.67 -5.37
CA LYS A 206 -8.54 31.59 -3.91
C LYS A 206 -10.02 31.51 -3.52
N ASP A 207 -10.33 30.64 -2.56
CA ASP A 207 -11.65 30.40 -1.98
C ASP A 207 -12.77 30.06 -2.96
N LYS A 208 -12.49 29.88 -4.25
CA LYS A 208 -13.51 29.62 -5.25
C LYS A 208 -13.30 28.32 -6.04
N PHE A 209 -12.13 28.15 -6.62
CA PHE A 209 -11.92 27.08 -7.58
C PHE A 209 -10.45 26.67 -7.66
N SER A 210 -10.18 25.38 -7.74
CA SER A 210 -8.84 24.87 -8.01
C SER A 210 -8.93 23.63 -8.89
N VAL A 211 -8.12 23.57 -9.93
CA VAL A 211 -7.97 22.39 -10.77
C VAL A 211 -6.49 22.03 -10.90
N VAL A 212 -6.21 20.73 -10.79
CA VAL A 212 -4.90 20.15 -11.06
C VAL A 212 -5.06 19.07 -12.12
N ALA A 213 -4.27 19.14 -13.18
CA ALA A 213 -4.24 18.13 -14.23
C ALA A 213 -2.79 17.68 -14.45
N GLY A 214 -2.55 16.39 -14.35
CA GLY A 214 -1.23 15.81 -14.47
C GLY A 214 -1.18 14.64 -15.45
N LEU A 215 -0.05 14.51 -16.12
CA LEU A 215 0.28 13.39 -16.98
C LEU A 215 1.69 12.93 -16.67
N ARG A 216 1.86 11.61 -16.49
CA ARG A 216 3.15 10.99 -16.27
C ARG A 216 3.31 9.81 -17.22
N GLY A 217 4.50 9.67 -17.77
CA GLY A 217 4.90 8.52 -18.57
C GLY A 217 6.12 7.87 -17.97
N ASP A 218 6.07 6.54 -17.77
CA ASP A 218 7.14 5.74 -17.19
C ASP A 218 7.45 4.56 -18.09
N TYR A 219 8.73 4.21 -18.19
CA TYR A 219 9.20 2.99 -18.81
C TYR A 219 9.83 2.09 -17.74
N ASN A 220 9.27 0.89 -17.58
CA ASN A 220 9.83 -0.13 -16.70
C ASN A 220 10.61 -1.16 -17.53
N HIS A 221 11.93 -1.24 -17.28
CA HIS A 221 12.82 -2.11 -18.03
C HIS A 221 12.60 -3.60 -17.77
N TYR A 222 12.19 -3.99 -16.56
CA TYR A 222 11.96 -5.41 -16.22
C TYR A 222 10.78 -5.98 -16.99
N TYR A 223 9.66 -5.22 -17.08
CA TYR A 223 8.46 -5.61 -17.82
C TYR A 223 8.52 -5.26 -19.30
N ASP A 224 9.53 -4.49 -19.73
CA ASP A 224 9.68 -3.94 -21.10
C ASP A 224 8.39 -3.22 -21.56
N ARG A 225 7.91 -2.30 -20.73
CA ARG A 225 6.63 -1.61 -20.95
C ARG A 225 6.69 -0.13 -20.63
N PHE A 226 5.94 0.62 -21.42
CA PHE A 226 5.65 2.02 -21.16
C PHE A 226 4.24 2.16 -20.56
N PHE A 227 4.13 3.00 -19.55
CA PHE A 227 2.89 3.29 -18.84
C PHE A 227 2.58 4.77 -18.92
N LEU A 228 1.30 5.10 -19.10
CA LEU A 228 0.82 6.47 -19.07
C LEU A 228 -0.22 6.60 -17.95
N THR A 229 0.04 7.51 -17.00
CA THR A 229 -0.78 7.73 -15.82
C THR A 229 -1.32 9.16 -15.77
N PRO A 230 -2.49 9.42 -16.39
CA PRO A 230 -3.20 10.67 -16.23
C PRO A 230 -3.82 10.76 -14.83
N ARG A 231 -3.85 11.99 -14.28
CA ARG A 231 -4.55 12.31 -13.01
C ARG A 231 -5.19 13.68 -13.07
N GLY A 232 -6.27 13.87 -12.36
CA GLY A 232 -6.95 15.15 -12.25
C GLY A 232 -7.64 15.33 -10.90
N HIS A 233 -7.62 16.56 -10.41
CA HIS A 233 -8.31 16.97 -9.19
C HIS A 233 -9.02 18.29 -9.42
N LEU A 234 -10.23 18.39 -8.91
CA LEU A 234 -11.06 19.56 -8.91
C LEU A 234 -11.52 19.87 -7.49
N LYS A 235 -11.40 21.12 -7.06
CA LYS A 235 -12.09 21.64 -5.89
C LYS A 235 -12.89 22.87 -6.34
N TRP A 236 -14.16 22.93 -6.00
CA TRP A 236 -15.03 24.04 -6.30
C TRP A 236 -15.89 24.40 -5.09
N ASN A 237 -15.66 25.58 -4.55
CA ASN A 237 -16.52 26.19 -3.56
C ASN A 237 -17.71 26.83 -4.28
N ILE A 238 -18.82 26.10 -4.40
CA ILE A 238 -20.05 26.55 -5.09
C ILE A 238 -20.63 27.73 -4.35
N THR A 239 -20.61 27.62 -3.02
CA THR A 239 -20.92 28.71 -2.09
C THR A 239 -19.87 28.72 -0.98
N PRO A 240 -19.79 29.74 -0.09
CA PRO A 240 -18.89 29.72 1.05
C PRO A 240 -19.09 28.50 1.98
N SER A 241 -20.29 27.90 1.97
CA SER A 241 -20.66 26.74 2.79
C SER A 241 -20.75 25.42 2.03
N THR A 242 -20.64 25.44 0.70
CA THR A 242 -20.78 24.25 -0.15
C THR A 242 -19.53 24.02 -0.97
N THR A 243 -18.84 22.91 -0.73
CA THR A 243 -17.64 22.53 -1.49
C THR A 243 -17.86 21.22 -2.23
N LEU A 244 -17.60 21.24 -3.54
CA LEU A 244 -17.51 20.04 -4.39
C LEU A 244 -16.02 19.70 -4.62
N ARG A 245 -15.67 18.44 -4.50
CA ARG A 245 -14.37 17.90 -4.92
C ARG A 245 -14.59 16.73 -5.86
N ALA A 246 -13.76 16.63 -6.89
CA ALA A 246 -13.73 15.47 -7.76
C ALA A 246 -12.27 15.10 -8.05
N SER A 247 -11.99 13.83 -8.19
CA SER A 247 -10.66 13.35 -8.54
C SER A 247 -10.74 12.09 -9.37
N GLY A 248 -9.71 11.88 -10.19
CA GLY A 248 -9.55 10.65 -10.93
C GLY A 248 -8.10 10.46 -11.34
N GLY A 249 -7.68 9.20 -11.42
CA GLY A 249 -6.33 8.86 -11.82
C GLY A 249 -6.15 7.39 -12.15
N LEU A 250 -5.28 7.13 -13.09
CA LEU A 250 -4.83 5.80 -13.47
C LEU A 250 -3.51 5.50 -12.76
N GLY A 251 -3.37 4.28 -12.22
CA GLY A 251 -2.16 3.81 -11.57
C GLY A 251 -1.73 2.44 -12.07
N TYR A 252 -0.43 2.18 -11.99
CA TYR A 252 0.18 0.88 -12.23
C TYR A 252 1.07 0.51 -11.06
N ARG A 253 1.15 -0.78 -10.75
CA ARG A 253 1.97 -1.31 -9.66
C ARG A 253 2.52 -2.69 -10.03
N SER A 254 3.81 -2.93 -9.77
CA SER A 254 4.33 -4.30 -9.69
C SER A 254 3.87 -4.95 -8.38
N THR A 255 3.63 -6.25 -8.40
CA THR A 255 3.07 -6.98 -7.25
C THR A 255 4.19 -7.64 -6.47
N ASN A 256 4.17 -7.53 -5.16
CA ASN A 256 4.99 -8.33 -4.24
C ASN A 256 4.14 -9.49 -3.73
N VAL A 257 4.07 -10.56 -4.53
CA VAL A 257 3.07 -11.62 -4.42
C VAL A 257 2.97 -12.21 -3.02
N ILE A 258 4.10 -12.50 -2.36
CA ILE A 258 4.11 -13.10 -1.03
C ILE A 258 3.92 -12.04 0.07
N THR A 259 4.63 -10.92 0.02
CA THR A 259 4.51 -9.87 1.06
C THR A 259 3.15 -9.22 1.08
N ASP A 260 2.50 -9.04 -0.09
CA ASP A 260 1.12 -8.57 -0.17
C ASP A 260 0.12 -9.58 0.42
N ASN A 261 0.53 -10.85 0.58
CA ASN A 261 -0.30 -11.96 1.05
C ASN A 261 0.39 -12.80 2.13
N ILE A 262 1.21 -12.21 2.99
CA ILE A 262 2.03 -12.94 3.97
C ILE A 262 1.21 -13.89 4.87
N GLY A 263 -0.05 -13.59 5.11
CA GLY A 263 -0.97 -14.43 5.87
C GLY A 263 -1.19 -15.83 5.27
N VAL A 264 -0.93 -16.03 3.96
CA VAL A 264 -1.05 -17.37 3.35
C VAL A 264 -0.01 -18.35 3.86
N LEU A 265 1.10 -17.87 4.44
CA LEU A 265 2.12 -18.72 5.03
C LEU A 265 1.62 -19.48 6.28
N ALA A 266 0.55 -18.99 6.92
CA ALA A 266 -0.07 -19.67 8.06
C ALA A 266 -0.85 -20.94 7.69
N THR A 267 -0.81 -21.34 6.42
CA THR A 267 -1.52 -22.53 5.92
C THR A 267 -0.65 -23.78 5.95
N GLY A 268 -1.31 -24.94 6.12
CA GLY A 268 -0.70 -26.25 5.82
C GLY A 268 -0.82 -26.68 4.36
N ARG A 269 -1.48 -25.89 3.50
CA ARG A 269 -1.70 -26.23 2.10
C ARG A 269 -0.49 -25.93 1.22
N ALA A 270 -0.45 -26.55 0.05
CA ALA A 270 0.54 -26.22 -0.96
C ALA A 270 0.33 -24.80 -1.49
N ILE A 271 1.40 -24.02 -1.59
CA ILE A 271 1.38 -22.72 -2.25
C ILE A 271 1.86 -22.93 -3.69
N THR A 272 1.02 -22.63 -4.65
CA THR A 272 1.28 -22.86 -6.08
C THR A 272 0.97 -21.62 -6.90
N PHE A 273 1.63 -21.49 -8.02
CA PHE A 273 1.43 -20.40 -8.97
C PHE A 273 1.02 -20.98 -10.32
N LEU A 274 -0.06 -20.46 -10.86
CA LEU A 274 -0.50 -20.88 -12.20
C LEU A 274 0.54 -20.41 -13.23
N ASP A 275 0.85 -21.27 -14.18
CA ASP A 275 1.83 -21.04 -15.25
C ASP A 275 3.29 -20.79 -14.78
N ASN A 276 3.58 -21.02 -13.49
CA ASN A 276 4.94 -20.99 -12.95
C ASN A 276 5.21 -22.26 -12.11
N GLU A 277 6.25 -22.98 -12.49
CA GLU A 277 6.72 -24.12 -11.71
C GLU A 277 7.63 -23.67 -10.55
N SER A 278 7.87 -24.59 -9.61
CA SER A 278 8.85 -24.38 -8.54
C SER A 278 10.23 -24.04 -9.12
N GLY A 279 10.94 -23.10 -8.51
CA GLY A 279 12.24 -22.62 -8.96
C GLY A 279 12.22 -21.12 -9.20
N LYS A 280 12.89 -20.67 -10.24
CA LYS A 280 12.95 -19.24 -10.58
C LYS A 280 11.62 -18.76 -11.14
N PHE A 281 11.05 -17.77 -10.49
CA PHE A 281 9.77 -17.18 -10.86
C PHE A 281 9.94 -16.13 -11.96
N ASP A 282 9.09 -16.16 -12.99
CA ASP A 282 9.06 -15.14 -14.04
C ASP A 282 7.81 -14.29 -13.91
N PHE A 283 7.94 -13.13 -13.29
CA PHE A 283 6.86 -12.16 -13.11
C PHE A 283 6.25 -11.68 -14.44
N ARG A 284 7.01 -11.67 -15.54
CA ARG A 284 6.51 -11.23 -16.84
C ARG A 284 5.46 -12.16 -17.43
N LYS A 285 5.48 -13.44 -17.02
CA LYS A 285 4.47 -14.43 -17.41
C LYS A 285 3.23 -14.36 -16.52
N PHE A 286 3.46 -14.10 -15.23
CA PHE A 286 2.44 -14.15 -14.19
C PHE A 286 1.76 -12.81 -13.95
N ASP A 287 2.54 -11.73 -13.84
CA ASP A 287 2.07 -10.39 -13.52
C ASP A 287 2.42 -9.42 -14.64
N ARG A 288 1.42 -8.74 -15.15
CA ARG A 288 1.57 -7.73 -16.22
C ARG A 288 1.63 -6.32 -15.66
N MET A 289 1.90 -6.14 -14.38
CA MET A 289 1.65 -4.96 -13.55
C MET A 289 0.15 -4.68 -13.37
N GLU A 290 -0.25 -4.65 -12.11
CA GLU A 290 -1.63 -4.29 -11.77
C GLU A 290 -1.95 -2.89 -12.26
N LYS A 291 -3.11 -2.76 -12.89
CA LYS A 291 -3.62 -1.49 -13.42
C LYS A 291 -4.95 -1.17 -12.77
N ALA A 292 -5.06 0.01 -12.17
CA ALA A 292 -6.29 0.46 -11.54
C ALA A 292 -6.61 1.91 -11.92
N LEU A 293 -7.90 2.18 -12.16
CA LEU A 293 -8.47 3.51 -12.31
C LEU A 293 -9.29 3.82 -11.06
N THR A 294 -8.98 4.91 -10.39
CA THR A 294 -9.82 5.43 -9.30
C THR A 294 -10.46 6.73 -9.75
N VAL A 295 -11.78 6.86 -9.58
CA VAL A 295 -12.54 8.07 -9.83
C VAL A 295 -13.54 8.28 -8.68
N GLY A 296 -13.78 9.52 -8.33
CA GLY A 296 -14.76 9.82 -7.30
C GLY A 296 -14.87 11.30 -7.00
N GLY A 297 -15.71 11.60 -6.03
CA GLY A 297 -15.92 12.95 -5.58
C GLY A 297 -16.58 13.03 -4.22
N SER A 298 -16.61 14.23 -3.70
CA SER A 298 -17.16 14.54 -2.38
C SER A 298 -17.91 15.87 -2.45
N LEU A 299 -19.08 15.90 -1.82
CA LEU A 299 -19.87 17.10 -1.59
C LEU A 299 -19.91 17.38 -0.10
N THR A 300 -19.40 18.51 0.31
CA THR A 300 -19.42 18.95 1.72
C THR A 300 -20.29 20.18 1.86
N GLN A 301 -21.23 20.13 2.80
CA GLN A 301 -22.10 21.26 3.17
C GLN A 301 -21.89 21.60 4.64
N THR A 302 -21.55 22.84 4.90
CA THR A 302 -21.49 23.42 6.24
C THR A 302 -22.77 24.19 6.50
N PHE A 303 -23.40 23.97 7.63
CA PHE A 303 -24.59 24.68 8.10
C PHE A 303 -24.17 25.58 9.26
N GLY A 304 -24.25 26.89 9.05
CA GLY A 304 -24.11 27.86 10.15
C GLY A 304 -25.35 27.83 11.02
N LEU A 305 -25.28 27.10 12.14
CA LEU A 305 -26.35 27.08 13.12
C LEU A 305 -26.14 28.26 14.10
N VAL A 306 -27.19 29.04 14.36
CA VAL A 306 -27.14 30.16 15.28
C VAL A 306 -26.91 29.61 16.68
N ASN A 307 -25.65 29.71 17.13
CA ASN A 307 -25.12 29.36 18.47
C ASN A 307 -25.46 27.97 19.06
N PRO A 308 -24.43 27.31 19.62
CA PRO A 308 -23.05 27.31 19.26
C PRO A 308 -22.72 26.18 18.25
N GLY A 309 -21.92 26.48 17.25
CA GLY A 309 -21.25 25.50 16.46
C GLY A 309 -21.86 25.13 15.11
N ASP A 310 -20.99 25.17 14.09
CA ASP A 310 -21.33 24.76 12.73
C ASP A 310 -21.51 23.24 12.66
N ALA A 311 -22.53 22.77 11.94
CA ALA A 311 -22.66 21.37 11.55
C ALA A 311 -22.11 21.19 10.14
N THR A 312 -21.39 20.11 9.91
CA THR A 312 -20.88 19.74 8.58
C THR A 312 -21.38 18.37 8.18
N LEU A 313 -21.89 18.27 6.97
CA LEU A 313 -22.29 17.02 6.32
C LEU A 313 -21.47 16.82 5.06
N SER A 314 -20.79 15.69 4.95
CA SER A 314 -20.08 15.28 3.74
C SER A 314 -20.66 13.99 3.17
N PHE A 315 -20.76 13.95 1.87
CA PHE A 315 -21.05 12.75 1.10
C PHE A 315 -19.90 12.47 0.14
N ASP A 316 -19.36 11.27 0.20
CA ASP A 316 -18.24 10.82 -0.64
C ASP A 316 -18.65 9.58 -1.44
N TYR A 317 -18.26 9.56 -2.70
CA TYR A 317 -18.32 8.39 -3.56
C TYR A 317 -16.99 8.18 -4.28
N PHE A 318 -16.45 6.96 -4.19
CA PHE A 318 -15.25 6.55 -4.91
C PHE A 318 -15.43 5.17 -5.51
N ARG A 319 -15.06 5.04 -6.78
CA ARG A 319 -14.92 3.77 -7.48
C ARG A 319 -13.46 3.53 -7.84
N THR A 320 -12.95 2.36 -7.44
CA THR A 320 -11.68 1.83 -7.94
C THR A 320 -11.96 0.63 -8.83
N GLN A 321 -11.57 0.73 -10.09
CA GLN A 321 -11.70 -0.32 -11.10
C GLN A 321 -10.32 -0.92 -11.36
N PHE A 322 -10.15 -2.20 -11.04
CA PHE A 322 -8.97 -2.98 -11.39
C PHE A 322 -9.19 -3.63 -12.76
N TYR A 323 -8.22 -3.49 -13.65
CA TYR A 323 -8.26 -4.10 -14.98
C TYR A 323 -7.59 -5.47 -15.00
N ASN A 324 -6.61 -5.67 -14.16
CA ASN A 324 -5.94 -6.92 -13.85
C ASN A 324 -5.48 -6.86 -12.39
N SER A 325 -5.43 -8.01 -11.75
CA SER A 325 -4.93 -8.15 -10.38
C SER A 325 -4.46 -9.57 -10.12
N VAL A 326 -3.51 -9.69 -9.20
CA VAL A 326 -3.08 -10.98 -8.69
C VAL A 326 -4.08 -11.45 -7.62
N VAL A 327 -4.52 -12.69 -7.75
CA VAL A 327 -5.43 -13.34 -6.81
C VAL A 327 -4.72 -14.48 -6.10
N ALA A 328 -4.77 -14.48 -4.76
CA ALA A 328 -4.41 -15.60 -3.91
C ALA A 328 -5.68 -16.41 -3.61
N ASP A 329 -6.00 -17.37 -4.46
CA ASP A 329 -7.23 -18.13 -4.38
C ASP A 329 -7.09 -19.28 -3.36
N GLN A 330 -7.88 -19.20 -2.31
CA GLN A 330 -7.90 -20.15 -1.21
C GLN A 330 -9.07 -21.15 -1.30
N GLU A 331 -9.97 -20.97 -2.27
CA GLU A 331 -11.22 -21.72 -2.38
C GLU A 331 -11.26 -22.68 -3.58
N MET A 332 -10.46 -22.43 -4.61
CA MET A 332 -10.43 -23.26 -5.82
C MET A 332 -10.09 -24.73 -5.54
N TYR A 333 -9.16 -25.00 -4.61
CA TYR A 333 -8.74 -26.33 -4.22
C TYR A 333 -8.59 -26.47 -2.70
N ALA A 334 -8.96 -27.63 -2.17
CA ALA A 334 -8.88 -27.91 -0.73
C ALA A 334 -7.43 -28.11 -0.24
N ASP A 335 -6.55 -28.63 -1.09
CA ASP A 335 -5.18 -29.05 -0.76
C ASP A 335 -4.12 -27.98 -1.08
N ARG A 336 -4.49 -26.91 -1.77
CA ARG A 336 -3.55 -25.87 -2.21
C ARG A 336 -4.18 -24.48 -2.26
N ILE A 337 -3.33 -23.46 -2.15
CA ILE A 337 -3.62 -22.08 -2.51
C ILE A 337 -3.00 -21.84 -3.88
N VAL A 338 -3.76 -21.23 -4.78
CA VAL A 338 -3.30 -20.96 -6.15
C VAL A 338 -3.23 -19.46 -6.38
N PHE A 339 -2.04 -19.00 -6.74
CA PHE A 339 -1.85 -17.63 -7.21
C PHE A 339 -1.96 -17.56 -8.73
N TYR A 340 -2.69 -16.58 -9.22
CA TYR A 340 -2.81 -16.33 -10.66
C TYR A 340 -3.12 -14.86 -10.94
N ASP A 341 -2.78 -14.42 -12.15
CA ASP A 341 -3.22 -13.14 -12.71
C ASP A 341 -4.62 -13.30 -13.34
N THR A 342 -5.47 -12.32 -13.17
CA THR A 342 -6.80 -12.29 -13.81
C THR A 342 -6.93 -11.08 -14.72
N ASP A 343 -7.39 -11.33 -15.95
CA ASP A 343 -7.78 -10.28 -16.91
C ASP A 343 -9.21 -9.75 -16.64
N GLY A 344 -9.84 -10.20 -15.56
CA GLY A 344 -11.19 -9.83 -15.20
C GLY A 344 -11.26 -8.48 -14.50
N ARG A 345 -12.35 -7.74 -14.75
CA ARG A 345 -12.60 -6.47 -14.08
C ARG A 345 -13.09 -6.73 -12.65
N SER A 346 -12.26 -6.34 -11.69
CA SER A 346 -12.63 -6.28 -10.27
C SER A 346 -12.88 -4.82 -9.90
N TYR A 347 -13.77 -4.55 -8.95
CA TYR A 347 -14.05 -3.18 -8.53
C TYR A 347 -14.35 -3.07 -7.05
N THR A 348 -14.23 -1.86 -6.55
CA THR A 348 -14.71 -1.46 -5.23
C THR A 348 -15.39 -0.12 -5.37
N ASP A 349 -16.67 -0.06 -5.00
CA ASP A 349 -17.45 1.16 -4.83
C ASP A 349 -17.57 1.46 -3.34
N THR A 350 -17.25 2.69 -2.96
CA THR A 350 -17.34 3.15 -1.57
C THR A 350 -18.22 4.38 -1.51
N TYR A 351 -19.25 4.32 -0.69
CA TYR A 351 -20.13 5.43 -0.35
C TYR A 351 -19.95 5.73 1.12
N GLN A 352 -19.71 7.00 1.46
CA GLN A 352 -19.53 7.42 2.83
C GLN A 352 -20.31 8.70 3.11
N ILE A 353 -20.91 8.77 4.28
CA ILE A 353 -21.54 9.95 4.83
C ILE A 353 -20.88 10.25 6.16
N ASP A 354 -20.37 11.47 6.30
CA ASP A 354 -19.80 11.97 7.54
C ASP A 354 -20.61 13.15 8.04
N PHE A 355 -20.95 13.13 9.31
CA PHE A 355 -21.61 14.22 10.00
C PHE A 355 -20.77 14.65 11.21
N SER A 356 -20.50 15.94 11.31
CA SER A 356 -19.79 16.55 12.44
C SER A 356 -20.59 17.74 12.95
N TRP A 357 -20.77 17.84 14.26
CA TRP A 357 -21.54 18.89 14.90
C TRP A 357 -21.05 19.17 16.31
N SER A 358 -20.87 20.45 16.64
CA SER A 358 -20.50 20.92 17.98
C SER A 358 -21.65 21.77 18.57
N PRO A 359 -22.72 21.12 19.10
CA PRO A 359 -23.97 21.81 19.49
C PRO A 359 -23.81 22.78 20.68
N VAL A 360 -22.88 22.50 21.56
CA VAL A 360 -22.54 23.32 22.73
C VAL A 360 -21.05 23.27 23.00
N GLU A 361 -20.50 24.22 23.74
CA GLU A 361 -19.10 24.17 24.17
C GLU A 361 -18.79 22.83 24.85
N ARG A 362 -17.67 22.21 24.49
CA ARG A 362 -17.18 20.89 25.01
C ARG A 362 -18.05 19.70 24.66
N LEU A 363 -18.88 19.78 23.64
CA LEU A 363 -19.59 18.64 23.10
C LEU A 363 -19.39 18.57 21.59
N ASP A 364 -18.62 17.58 21.15
CA ASP A 364 -18.36 17.30 19.75
C ASP A 364 -19.00 15.94 19.39
N ILE A 365 -19.84 15.93 18.37
CA ILE A 365 -20.49 14.74 17.85
C ILE A 365 -19.94 14.47 16.44
N PHE A 366 -19.41 13.28 16.23
CA PHE A 366 -18.96 12.83 14.93
C PHE A 366 -19.61 11.47 14.61
N ALA A 367 -20.26 11.37 13.47
CA ALA A 367 -20.87 10.14 12.99
C ALA A 367 -20.44 9.85 11.56
N THR A 368 -20.05 8.61 11.30
CA THR A 368 -19.71 8.12 9.96
C THR A 368 -20.53 6.88 9.64
N PHE A 369 -21.06 6.84 8.43
CA PHE A 369 -21.60 5.63 7.82
C PHE A 369 -20.91 5.37 6.50
N ARG A 370 -20.39 4.14 6.30
CA ARG A 370 -19.76 3.72 5.05
C ARG A 370 -20.42 2.44 4.55
N TYR A 371 -20.76 2.43 3.28
CA TYR A 371 -21.13 1.25 2.52
C TYR A 371 -20.06 0.96 1.47
N THR A 372 -19.64 -0.29 1.38
CA THR A 372 -18.64 -0.74 0.41
C THR A 372 -19.19 -1.93 -0.38
N ASP A 373 -19.25 -1.80 -1.69
CA ASP A 373 -19.54 -2.88 -2.63
C ASP A 373 -18.23 -3.24 -3.34
N SER A 374 -17.77 -4.48 -3.17
CA SER A 374 -16.48 -4.92 -3.71
C SER A 374 -16.60 -6.32 -4.30
N GLU A 375 -16.37 -6.40 -5.60
CA GLU A 375 -16.35 -7.66 -6.33
C GLU A 375 -14.98 -7.91 -6.95
N MET A 376 -14.59 -9.18 -6.98
CA MET A 376 -13.37 -9.63 -7.65
C MET A 376 -13.69 -10.70 -8.69
N THR A 377 -12.92 -10.71 -9.77
CA THR A 377 -12.97 -11.79 -10.76
C THR A 377 -12.03 -12.90 -10.34
N ILE A 378 -12.54 -14.12 -10.26
CA ILE A 378 -11.75 -15.34 -10.00
C ILE A 378 -11.79 -16.26 -11.21
N ARG A 379 -10.77 -17.13 -11.32
CA ARG A 379 -10.78 -18.26 -12.25
C ARG A 379 -11.46 -19.46 -11.58
N ARG A 380 -12.17 -20.25 -12.35
CA ARG A 380 -12.75 -21.51 -11.90
C ARG A 380 -11.86 -22.68 -12.31
N ALA A 381 -11.99 -23.80 -11.62
CA ALA A 381 -11.26 -25.03 -11.94
C ALA A 381 -11.55 -25.57 -13.36
N ASP A 382 -12.71 -25.24 -13.95
CA ASP A 382 -13.10 -25.59 -15.32
C ASP A 382 -12.48 -24.67 -16.40
N GLY A 383 -11.65 -23.68 -15.99
CA GLY A 383 -11.04 -22.68 -16.86
C GLY A 383 -11.91 -21.45 -17.14
N GLY A 384 -13.15 -21.43 -16.65
CA GLY A 384 -14.02 -20.25 -16.73
C GLY A 384 -13.64 -19.16 -15.71
N THR A 385 -14.32 -18.02 -15.80
CA THR A 385 -14.20 -16.93 -14.82
C THR A 385 -15.54 -16.72 -14.12
N ALA A 386 -15.51 -16.27 -12.88
CA ALA A 386 -16.66 -15.83 -12.12
C ALA A 386 -16.37 -14.53 -11.41
N ARG A 387 -17.42 -13.73 -11.21
CA ARG A 387 -17.36 -12.57 -10.35
C ARG A 387 -17.95 -12.93 -8.99
N VAL A 388 -17.23 -12.66 -7.94
CA VAL A 388 -17.61 -12.97 -6.56
C VAL A 388 -17.38 -11.77 -5.67
N GLU A 389 -18.14 -11.66 -4.60
CA GLU A 389 -17.89 -10.67 -3.55
C GLU A 389 -16.49 -10.91 -2.96
N ARG A 390 -15.76 -9.83 -2.70
CA ARG A 390 -14.43 -9.93 -2.10
C ARG A 390 -14.56 -10.40 -0.65
N PRO A 391 -13.97 -11.55 -0.28
CA PRO A 391 -14.08 -12.08 1.07
C PRO A 391 -13.46 -11.14 2.11
N LEU A 392 -13.97 -11.17 3.33
CA LEU A 392 -13.49 -10.41 4.49
C LEU A 392 -13.53 -8.89 4.33
N VAL A 393 -14.25 -8.35 3.34
CA VAL A 393 -14.53 -6.92 3.21
C VAL A 393 -15.85 -6.62 3.91
N SER A 394 -15.80 -5.74 4.91
CA SER A 394 -17.01 -5.29 5.61
C SER A 394 -17.83 -4.37 4.70
N GLN A 395 -19.04 -4.80 4.34
CA GLN A 395 -19.95 -4.00 3.51
C GLN A 395 -20.43 -2.73 4.23
N TYR A 396 -20.64 -2.81 5.54
CA TYR A 396 -21.13 -1.70 6.36
C TYR A 396 -20.18 -1.39 7.49
N LYS A 397 -19.88 -0.11 7.68
CA LYS A 397 -19.14 0.40 8.85
C LYS A 397 -19.84 1.64 9.38
N THR A 398 -20.05 1.67 10.69
CA THR A 398 -20.63 2.82 11.39
C THR A 398 -19.72 3.20 12.54
N LEU A 399 -19.47 4.48 12.71
CA LEU A 399 -18.74 5.05 13.83
C LEU A 399 -19.60 6.16 14.42
N LEU A 400 -19.75 6.19 15.73
CA LEU A 400 -20.26 7.32 16.48
C LEU A 400 -19.27 7.67 17.57
N ASN A 401 -18.82 8.90 17.58
CA ASN A 401 -17.93 9.45 18.61
C ASN A 401 -18.59 10.69 19.23
N ILE A 402 -18.62 10.75 20.55
CA ILE A 402 -19.15 11.86 21.35
C ILE A 402 -18.08 12.22 22.37
N GLN A 403 -17.61 13.43 22.33
CA GLN A 403 -16.55 13.96 23.20
C GLN A 403 -17.03 15.19 23.96
#